data_19e8248d3523615702a8d6c970738a45
#
_entry.id   19e8248d3523615702a8d6c970738a45
#
_cell.length_a   1.000
_cell.length_b   1.000
_cell.length_c   1.000
_cell.angle_alpha   90.00
_cell.angle_beta   90.00
_cell.angle_gamma   90.00
#
_symmetry.space_group_name_H-M   'P 1'
#
loop_
_entity.id
_entity.type
_entity.pdbx_description
1 polymer ?
#
loop_
_entity_poly.entity_id
_entity_poly.type
_entity_poly.pdbx_seq_one_letter_code
_entity_poly.pdbx_strand_id
1 'polypeptide(L)'
;MKKISIIPTLLLMLAILTPLNASAYDFVMNNIYYIITGDNTVSVTYKDTNLNSYSGTVNIPATVTHDGVQYNVTAIGSSAFRSCPNLTKVVMNYGIQKIGYAAFYNCPALTSVNIPNSVTTLDSFAFRECTSLTSIEIPNSVTTINSQVFQNCTSLRNVTLPNGISIISAGMFWGCSALESIVIPNTVTAIYTYAFADCTSLLDITFSDSTYDIDADAFVNTAWFDAQPDGIIYAGKVAFAFVGIMPEHYHITFKPGTIAIGTSAFYDMGRVEAITIPASVIHLGSLFIGSCYNLESIVVESGNPVFDSRDNCNAVIETATNKLVAGCMNTVIPNSVTAIGQQAFYRCDNLPSINLHNAITSIDNEAFYGCKTLQRVSIPASVNHIGTGVFSYCYNITSIKVASDNTTYDSRDNCNAIIETATNKLISGCCTSFPPNGITTIDRYAFYSHQRLEMIKIPASVTAIDSYAFNNNPYLKTIYCEATTPPAITGSTFYYGSYEQGVLYVPRASIEAYQNTELWEVFVDIRAIEDIKFGDTNNDGRVSISDVTLIIDYLLSFNPNLLNPYIADFNRDGKVTISDVTSMIDYLLTSN
;
A
#
# COMPACT_ATOMS: atom_id res chain seq x y z
N MET A 1 -39.35 46.13 -31.31
CA MET A 1 -38.69 46.90 -30.26
C MET A 1 -39.29 46.56 -28.90
N LYS A 2 -38.67 45.67 -28.12
CA LYS A 2 -38.88 45.56 -26.68
C LYS A 2 -37.51 45.29 -26.08
N LYS A 3 -36.94 46.28 -25.39
CA LYS A 3 -35.75 46.15 -24.57
C LYS A 3 -36.11 45.34 -23.34
N ILE A 4 -35.53 44.14 -23.20
CA ILE A 4 -35.59 43.35 -21.97
C ILE A 4 -34.38 43.77 -21.13
N SER A 5 -34.68 44.33 -19.95
CA SER A 5 -33.71 44.77 -18.96
C SER A 5 -33.05 43.56 -18.28
N ILE A 6 -31.74 43.38 -18.48
CA ILE A 6 -30.93 42.27 -17.95
C ILE A 6 -30.26 42.62 -16.57
N ILE A 7 -30.66 43.74 -15.94
CA ILE A 7 -29.95 44.27 -14.76
C ILE A 7 -30.38 43.71 -13.40
N PRO A 8 -31.55 43.10 -13.15
CA PRO A 8 -31.85 42.56 -11.81
C PRO A 8 -31.28 41.17 -11.51
N THR A 9 -30.92 40.37 -12.54
CA THR A 9 -30.46 38.99 -12.33
C THR A 9 -28.96 38.90 -12.00
N LEU A 10 -28.18 39.90 -12.39
CA LEU A 10 -26.73 39.94 -12.12
C LEU A 10 -26.41 40.41 -10.68
N LEU A 11 -27.31 41.20 -10.05
CA LEU A 11 -27.13 41.64 -8.67
C LEU A 11 -27.51 40.56 -7.66
N LEU A 12 -28.34 39.57 -8.03
CA LEU A 12 -28.70 38.46 -7.14
C LEU A 12 -27.66 37.33 -7.16
N MET A 13 -26.84 37.21 -8.23
CA MET A 13 -25.72 36.27 -8.28
C MET A 13 -24.45 36.80 -7.62
N LEU A 14 -24.29 38.10 -7.44
CA LEU A 14 -23.13 38.68 -6.74
C LEU A 14 -23.28 38.62 -5.21
N ALA A 15 -24.49 38.42 -4.68
CA ALA A 15 -24.73 38.26 -3.23
C ALA A 15 -24.50 36.84 -2.73
N ILE A 16 -24.22 35.86 -3.62
CA ILE A 16 -23.95 34.44 -3.26
C ILE A 16 -22.43 34.13 -3.26
N LEU A 17 -21.59 35.10 -3.65
CA LEU A 17 -20.11 34.96 -3.71
C LEU A 17 -19.39 35.73 -2.60
N THR A 18 -20.04 36.01 -1.48
CA THR A 18 -19.28 36.22 -0.24
C THR A 18 -18.82 34.86 0.21
N PRO A 19 -17.51 34.60 0.39
CA PRO A 19 -17.10 33.39 1.08
C PRO A 19 -17.82 33.42 2.43
N LEU A 20 -18.69 32.46 2.71
CA LEU A 20 -19.05 32.13 4.06
C LEU A 20 -17.71 31.75 4.67
N ASN A 21 -17.08 32.67 5.42
CA ASN A 21 -16.04 32.35 6.36
C ASN A 21 -16.71 31.42 7.37
N ALA A 22 -16.67 30.12 7.10
CA ALA A 22 -17.08 29.14 8.08
C ALA A 22 -16.19 29.38 9.28
N SER A 23 -16.77 29.94 10.35
CA SER A 23 -16.07 30.12 11.60
C SER A 23 -15.52 28.78 12.05
N ALA A 24 -14.28 28.74 12.49
CA ALA A 24 -13.69 27.52 13.03
C ALA A 24 -14.31 27.12 14.39
N TYR A 25 -15.26 27.91 14.89
CA TYR A 25 -15.96 27.70 16.15
C TYR A 25 -17.39 28.28 16.07
N ASP A 26 -18.28 27.77 16.94
CA ASP A 26 -19.65 28.28 17.07
C ASP A 26 -19.73 29.41 18.09
N PHE A 27 -18.98 29.30 19.19
CA PHE A 27 -18.93 30.34 20.23
C PHE A 27 -17.61 30.37 21.01
N VAL A 28 -17.42 31.46 21.77
CA VAL A 28 -16.25 31.66 22.64
C VAL A 28 -16.72 31.87 24.05
N MET A 29 -16.07 31.22 25.04
CA MET A 29 -16.25 31.45 26.44
C MET A 29 -14.93 31.36 27.21
N ASN A 30 -14.64 32.37 28.03
CA ASN A 30 -13.39 32.46 28.81
C ASN A 30 -12.13 32.31 27.91
N ASN A 31 -12.14 32.91 26.73
CA ASN A 31 -11.09 32.82 25.70
C ASN A 31 -10.83 31.40 25.19
N ILE A 32 -11.78 30.50 25.34
CA ILE A 32 -11.75 29.16 24.72
C ILE A 32 -12.80 29.11 23.65
N TYR A 33 -12.41 28.57 22.47
CA TYR A 33 -13.26 28.42 21.29
C TYR A 33 -13.92 27.05 21.31
N TYR A 34 -15.23 27.00 21.05
CA TYR A 34 -16.02 25.76 21.10
C TYR A 34 -16.79 25.54 19.80
N ILE A 35 -16.86 24.28 19.38
CA ILE A 35 -17.74 23.81 18.33
C ILE A 35 -18.79 22.86 18.92
N ILE A 36 -20.04 23.04 18.53
CA ILE A 36 -21.16 22.18 18.97
C ILE A 36 -21.06 20.85 18.22
N THR A 37 -21.03 19.75 18.98
CA THR A 37 -20.87 18.39 18.43
C THR A 37 -22.12 17.53 18.61
N GLY A 38 -23.12 18.04 19.32
CA GLY A 38 -24.42 17.39 19.58
C GLY A 38 -25.31 18.28 20.44
N ASP A 39 -26.51 17.84 20.75
CA ASP A 39 -27.53 18.64 21.47
C ASP A 39 -27.03 19.27 22.77
N ASN A 40 -26.18 18.57 23.53
CA ASN A 40 -25.64 19.01 24.81
C ASN A 40 -24.13 18.78 24.91
N THR A 41 -23.39 18.72 23.79
CA THR A 41 -21.94 18.46 23.78
C THR A 41 -21.19 19.44 22.92
N VAL A 42 -19.99 19.79 23.36
CA VAL A 42 -19.05 20.64 22.62
C VAL A 42 -17.66 20.06 22.66
N SER A 43 -16.88 20.42 21.65
CA SER A 43 -15.43 20.20 21.57
C SER A 43 -14.69 21.54 21.63
N VAL A 44 -13.54 21.56 22.30
CA VAL A 44 -12.61 22.69 22.20
C VAL A 44 -12.01 22.72 20.81
N THR A 45 -11.93 23.91 20.20
CA THR A 45 -11.40 24.10 18.84
C THR A 45 -10.47 25.33 18.79
N TYR A 46 -10.04 25.71 17.58
CA TYR A 46 -9.17 26.87 17.33
C TYR A 46 -9.97 28.08 16.83
N LYS A 47 -9.34 29.26 16.86
CA LYS A 47 -9.95 30.52 16.46
C LYS A 47 -10.12 30.66 14.95
N ASP A 48 -9.03 30.41 14.21
CA ASP A 48 -8.95 30.65 12.78
C ASP A 48 -7.86 29.75 12.15
N THR A 49 -7.69 29.85 10.85
CA THR A 49 -6.73 29.04 10.08
C THR A 49 -5.27 29.25 10.44
N ASN A 50 -4.91 30.31 11.19
CA ASN A 50 -3.54 30.52 11.67
C ASN A 50 -3.17 29.59 12.83
N LEU A 51 -4.15 28.91 13.43
CA LEU A 51 -4.02 27.87 14.44
C LEU A 51 -3.34 28.29 15.77
N ASN A 52 -2.68 29.42 15.87
CA ASN A 52 -2.02 29.95 17.07
C ASN A 52 -3.04 30.66 17.98
N SER A 53 -4.00 29.91 18.52
CA SER A 53 -5.17 30.49 19.20
C SER A 53 -4.98 30.70 20.69
N TYR A 54 -3.98 30.05 21.32
CA TYR A 54 -3.84 30.01 22.78
C TYR A 54 -2.42 30.27 23.27
N SER A 55 -2.32 30.82 24.49
CA SER A 55 -1.04 31.08 25.14
C SER A 55 -1.15 30.93 26.67
N GLY A 56 -0.02 30.75 27.36
CA GLY A 56 0.04 30.61 28.81
C GLY A 56 -0.66 29.37 29.34
N THR A 57 -1.46 29.54 30.40
CA THR A 57 -2.23 28.44 30.99
C THR A 57 -3.68 28.47 30.52
N VAL A 58 -4.19 27.37 30.03
CA VAL A 58 -5.60 27.20 29.64
C VAL A 58 -6.27 26.17 30.54
N ASN A 59 -7.39 26.60 31.19
CA ASN A 59 -8.20 25.73 32.04
C ASN A 59 -9.51 25.39 31.31
N ILE A 60 -9.68 24.15 30.92
CA ILE A 60 -10.84 23.66 30.18
C ILE A 60 -11.88 23.15 31.19
N PRO A 61 -13.07 23.78 31.27
CA PRO A 61 -14.13 23.37 32.20
C PRO A 61 -14.80 22.07 31.76
N ALA A 62 -15.48 21.39 32.69
CA ALA A 62 -16.29 20.21 32.36
C ALA A 62 -17.55 20.59 31.58
N THR A 63 -18.12 21.77 31.84
CA THR A 63 -19.32 22.28 31.19
C THR A 63 -19.21 23.76 30.87
N VAL A 64 -19.92 24.20 29.82
CA VAL A 64 -20.07 25.61 29.43
C VAL A 64 -21.54 25.92 29.16
N THR A 65 -21.97 27.17 29.34
CA THR A 65 -23.35 27.59 29.06
C THR A 65 -23.31 28.64 27.94
N HIS A 66 -24.02 28.39 26.84
CA HIS A 66 -24.16 29.31 25.73
C HIS A 66 -25.63 29.41 25.33
N ASP A 67 -26.15 30.61 25.17
CA ASP A 67 -27.56 30.92 24.84
C ASP A 67 -28.59 30.18 25.71
N GLY A 68 -28.28 30.03 27.03
CA GLY A 68 -29.14 29.34 27.99
C GLY A 68 -29.05 27.81 27.96
N VAL A 69 -28.28 27.22 27.05
CA VAL A 69 -28.05 25.77 26.97
C VAL A 69 -26.74 25.44 27.67
N GLN A 70 -26.77 24.42 28.52
CA GLN A 70 -25.56 23.88 29.16
C GLN A 70 -25.02 22.73 28.29
N TYR A 71 -23.75 22.85 27.91
CA TYR A 71 -23.01 21.86 27.13
C TYR A 71 -21.93 21.18 27.97
N ASN A 72 -21.77 19.88 27.83
CA ASN A 72 -20.64 19.12 28.34
C ASN A 72 -19.46 19.25 27.38
N VAL A 73 -18.25 19.53 27.89
CA VAL A 73 -17.03 19.54 27.09
C VAL A 73 -16.49 18.13 27.01
N THR A 74 -16.68 17.47 25.86
CA THR A 74 -16.43 16.03 25.71
C THR A 74 -15.17 15.70 24.92
N ALA A 75 -14.58 16.68 24.21
CA ALA A 75 -13.35 16.46 23.45
C ALA A 75 -12.47 17.70 23.32
N ILE A 76 -11.18 17.44 23.14
CA ILE A 76 -10.27 18.39 22.51
C ILE A 76 -10.30 18.07 21.02
N GLY A 77 -10.77 19.00 20.20
CA GLY A 77 -10.96 18.81 18.77
C GLY A 77 -9.64 18.70 18.00
N SER A 78 -9.75 18.28 16.75
CA SER A 78 -8.59 18.23 15.85
C SER A 78 -7.94 19.60 15.72
N SER A 79 -6.61 19.67 15.87
CA SER A 79 -5.81 20.89 15.79
C SER A 79 -6.19 22.01 16.77
N ALA A 80 -6.94 21.73 17.84
CA ALA A 80 -7.47 22.76 18.75
C ALA A 80 -6.39 23.69 19.30
N PHE A 81 -5.24 23.17 19.70
CA PHE A 81 -4.10 23.93 20.23
C PHE A 81 -2.87 23.87 19.29
N ARG A 82 -3.06 23.45 18.04
CA ARG A 82 -1.95 23.29 17.08
C ARG A 82 -1.18 24.59 16.91
N SER A 83 0.17 24.48 16.88
CA SER A 83 1.11 25.58 16.65
C SER A 83 0.91 26.77 17.60
N CYS A 84 0.66 26.49 18.89
CA CYS A 84 0.59 27.50 19.95
C CYS A 84 1.96 27.61 20.67
N PRO A 85 2.90 28.46 20.20
CA PRO A 85 4.29 28.47 20.67
C PRO A 85 4.43 28.99 22.11
N ASN A 86 3.45 29.71 22.60
CA ASN A 86 3.46 30.30 23.95
C ASN A 86 2.48 29.59 24.90
N LEU A 87 1.89 28.46 24.51
CA LEU A 87 1.05 27.66 25.40
C LEU A 87 1.94 26.85 26.34
N THR A 88 1.81 27.10 27.66
CA THR A 88 2.70 26.49 28.66
C THR A 88 2.06 25.38 29.47
N LYS A 89 0.74 25.46 29.69
CA LYS A 89 0.01 24.48 30.49
C LYS A 89 -1.44 24.35 30.03
N VAL A 90 -1.96 23.12 30.02
CA VAL A 90 -3.39 22.87 29.83
C VAL A 90 -3.90 22.01 31.00
N VAL A 91 -5.00 22.44 31.59
CA VAL A 91 -5.70 21.73 32.67
C VAL A 91 -7.07 21.32 32.12
N MET A 92 -7.29 20.02 32.01
CA MET A 92 -8.55 19.44 31.54
C MET A 92 -9.36 18.89 32.71
N ASN A 93 -10.64 19.26 32.79
CA ASN A 93 -11.54 18.69 33.78
C ASN A 93 -12.13 17.36 33.31
N TYR A 94 -12.73 16.62 34.24
CA TYR A 94 -13.41 15.36 33.96
C TYR A 94 -14.57 15.56 32.93
N GLY A 95 -14.75 14.61 32.02
CA GLY A 95 -15.77 14.64 30.95
C GLY A 95 -15.17 14.55 29.55
N ILE A 96 -13.91 14.99 29.36
CA ILE A 96 -13.22 14.86 28.09
C ILE A 96 -12.92 13.39 27.83
N GLN A 97 -13.43 12.85 26.71
CA GLN A 97 -13.29 11.45 26.30
C GLN A 97 -12.19 11.25 25.24
N LYS A 98 -11.91 12.29 24.44
CA LYS A 98 -10.98 12.21 23.31
C LYS A 98 -10.08 13.44 23.24
N ILE A 99 -8.78 13.20 22.97
CA ILE A 99 -7.83 14.21 22.51
C ILE A 99 -7.60 13.96 21.02
N GLY A 100 -8.05 14.89 20.17
CA GLY A 100 -8.17 14.75 18.72
C GLY A 100 -6.86 14.81 17.97
N TYR A 101 -6.95 14.58 16.65
CA TYR A 101 -5.84 14.61 15.71
C TYR A 101 -5.05 15.92 15.80
N ALA A 102 -3.72 15.83 16.00
CA ALA A 102 -2.81 16.98 16.09
C ALA A 102 -3.25 18.05 17.10
N ALA A 103 -3.99 17.69 18.17
CA ALA A 103 -4.61 18.65 19.10
C ALA A 103 -3.61 19.62 19.71
N PHE A 104 -2.42 19.16 20.09
CA PHE A 104 -1.31 19.97 20.65
C PHE A 104 -0.05 19.91 19.76
N TYR A 105 -0.22 19.59 18.46
CA TYR A 105 0.92 19.51 17.54
C TYR A 105 1.71 20.83 17.52
N ASN A 106 3.04 20.73 17.65
CA ASN A 106 3.97 21.87 17.62
C ASN A 106 3.62 22.96 18.66
N CYS A 107 3.52 22.53 19.94
CA CYS A 107 3.42 23.43 21.10
C CYS A 107 4.74 23.39 21.89
N PRO A 108 5.80 24.07 21.43
CA PRO A 108 7.15 23.91 21.96
C PRO A 108 7.33 24.38 23.40
N ALA A 109 6.50 25.31 23.92
CA ALA A 109 6.55 25.77 25.28
C ALA A 109 5.68 24.96 26.26
N LEU A 110 4.95 23.94 25.77
CA LEU A 110 4.05 23.15 26.61
C LEU A 110 4.83 22.23 27.53
N THR A 111 4.79 22.52 28.84
CA THR A 111 5.53 21.78 29.87
C THR A 111 4.67 20.81 30.65
N SER A 112 3.34 21.02 30.70
CA SER A 112 2.43 20.22 31.52
C SER A 112 1.04 20.12 30.91
N VAL A 113 0.54 18.89 30.81
CA VAL A 113 -0.85 18.56 30.49
C VAL A 113 -1.32 17.47 31.42
N ASN A 114 -2.48 17.66 32.08
CA ASN A 114 -3.14 16.56 32.78
C ASN A 114 -4.13 15.86 31.82
N ILE A 115 -4.12 14.55 31.75
CA ILE A 115 -5.10 13.76 31.03
C ILE A 115 -6.08 13.16 32.05
N PRO A 116 -7.37 13.58 32.06
CA PRO A 116 -8.31 13.06 33.05
C PRO A 116 -8.72 11.60 32.77
N ASN A 117 -9.12 10.87 33.82
CA ASN A 117 -9.55 9.47 33.75
C ASN A 117 -10.84 9.23 32.91
N SER A 118 -11.40 10.26 32.30
CA SER A 118 -12.48 10.13 31.31
C SER A 118 -11.98 9.96 29.89
N VAL A 119 -10.70 10.24 29.60
CA VAL A 119 -10.11 10.10 28.27
C VAL A 119 -9.89 8.63 27.93
N THR A 120 -10.38 8.22 26.78
CA THR A 120 -10.24 6.85 26.24
C THR A 120 -9.34 6.79 25.00
N THR A 121 -9.17 7.93 24.31
CA THR A 121 -8.48 7.99 23.02
C THR A 121 -7.54 9.18 22.92
N LEU A 122 -6.29 8.90 22.55
CA LEU A 122 -5.32 9.87 22.04
C LEU A 122 -5.14 9.66 20.55
N ASP A 123 -5.54 10.65 19.74
CA ASP A 123 -5.48 10.55 18.29
C ASP A 123 -4.10 10.86 17.74
N SER A 124 -3.85 10.52 16.47
CA SER A 124 -2.53 10.66 15.84
C SER A 124 -2.00 12.09 15.96
N PHE A 125 -0.69 12.21 16.19
CA PHE A 125 0.05 13.47 16.34
C PHE A 125 -0.40 14.36 17.52
N ALA A 126 -1.21 13.86 18.45
CA ALA A 126 -1.86 14.70 19.47
C ALA A 126 -0.89 15.61 20.23
N PHE A 127 0.32 15.14 20.57
CA PHE A 127 1.38 15.90 21.27
C PHE A 127 2.69 15.97 20.47
N ARG A 128 2.65 15.70 19.16
CA ARG A 128 3.85 15.73 18.32
C ARG A 128 4.53 17.10 18.41
N GLU A 129 5.87 17.11 18.56
CA GLU A 129 6.69 18.31 18.65
C GLU A 129 6.38 19.21 19.86
N CYS A 130 5.91 18.63 20.99
CA CYS A 130 5.86 19.32 22.29
C CYS A 130 7.23 19.22 22.96
N THR A 131 8.20 19.98 22.46
CA THR A 131 9.63 19.81 22.79
C THR A 131 10.01 20.15 24.23
N SER A 132 9.17 20.89 24.98
CA SER A 132 9.38 21.18 26.41
C SER A 132 8.63 20.26 27.38
N LEU A 133 7.84 19.29 26.85
CA LEU A 133 7.13 18.34 27.69
C LEU A 133 8.11 17.33 28.30
N THR A 134 8.27 17.36 29.62
CA THR A 134 9.28 16.53 30.33
C THR A 134 8.72 15.22 30.85
N SER A 135 7.42 15.18 31.15
CA SER A 135 6.73 13.99 31.64
C SER A 135 5.26 14.00 31.23
N ILE A 136 4.67 12.83 31.09
CA ILE A 136 3.24 12.67 30.90
C ILE A 136 2.76 11.40 31.57
N GLU A 137 1.63 11.50 32.29
CA GLU A 137 0.93 10.37 32.86
C GLU A 137 -0.31 10.08 32.02
N ILE A 138 -0.38 8.89 31.45
CA ILE A 138 -1.51 8.45 30.62
C ILE A 138 -2.38 7.55 31.49
N PRO A 139 -3.64 7.94 31.78
CA PRO A 139 -4.49 7.17 32.69
C PRO A 139 -4.91 5.83 32.09
N ASN A 140 -5.19 4.83 32.94
CA ASN A 140 -5.61 3.48 32.52
C ASN A 140 -6.96 3.43 31.79
N SER A 141 -7.71 4.52 31.77
CA SER A 141 -8.91 4.68 30.94
C SER A 141 -8.60 4.76 29.43
N VAL A 142 -7.36 5.16 29.06
CA VAL A 142 -6.93 5.25 27.68
C VAL A 142 -6.67 3.83 27.14
N THR A 143 -7.46 3.46 26.16
CA THR A 143 -7.38 2.15 25.47
C THR A 143 -6.87 2.28 24.04
N THR A 144 -6.85 3.49 23.49
CA THR A 144 -6.39 3.77 22.13
C THR A 144 -5.40 4.92 22.10
N ILE A 145 -4.18 4.63 21.65
CA ILE A 145 -3.15 5.63 21.37
C ILE A 145 -2.72 5.42 19.92
N ASN A 146 -3.05 6.38 19.05
CA ASN A 146 -2.77 6.29 17.63
C ASN A 146 -1.30 6.65 17.29
N SER A 147 -0.95 6.65 16.01
CA SER A 147 0.43 6.81 15.57
C SER A 147 1.00 8.19 15.88
N GLN A 148 2.31 8.23 16.20
CA GLN A 148 3.14 9.43 16.31
C GLN A 148 2.64 10.44 17.38
N VAL A 149 1.95 9.95 18.42
CA VAL A 149 1.33 10.83 19.45
C VAL A 149 2.36 11.71 20.14
N PHE A 150 3.55 11.18 20.50
CA PHE A 150 4.62 11.91 21.18
C PHE A 150 5.87 12.10 20.30
N GLN A 151 5.74 11.99 18.98
CA GLN A 151 6.89 12.14 18.08
C GLN A 151 7.58 13.48 18.32
N ASN A 152 8.92 13.46 18.44
CA ASN A 152 9.78 14.63 18.67
C ASN A 152 9.45 15.41 19.97
N CYS A 153 8.94 14.76 21.02
CA CYS A 153 8.92 15.31 22.36
C CYS A 153 10.31 15.17 22.98
N THR A 154 11.27 15.98 22.51
CA THR A 154 12.70 15.81 22.77
C THR A 154 13.13 15.95 24.23
N SER A 155 12.30 16.56 25.10
CA SER A 155 12.56 16.66 26.54
C SER A 155 11.83 15.60 27.38
N LEU A 156 11.05 14.71 26.75
CA LEU A 156 10.23 13.73 27.46
C LEU A 156 11.12 12.62 28.06
N ARG A 157 11.24 12.61 29.39
CA ARG A 157 12.07 11.66 30.15
C ARG A 157 11.29 10.50 30.73
N ASN A 158 10.04 10.77 31.17
CA ASN A 158 9.24 9.82 31.91
C ASN A 158 7.85 9.70 31.28
N VAL A 159 7.46 8.49 30.97
CA VAL A 159 6.14 8.12 30.47
C VAL A 159 5.65 6.88 31.21
N THR A 160 4.44 6.96 31.75
CA THR A 160 3.74 5.77 32.25
C THR A 160 2.68 5.36 31.22
N LEU A 161 2.84 4.17 30.66
CA LEU A 161 1.89 3.62 29.70
C LEU A 161 0.70 2.99 30.43
N PRO A 162 -0.54 3.16 29.91
CA PRO A 162 -1.73 2.59 30.51
C PRO A 162 -1.83 1.08 30.27
N ASN A 163 -2.40 0.33 31.21
CA ASN A 163 -2.66 -1.10 31.07
C ASN A 163 -3.86 -1.40 30.13
N GLY A 164 -4.46 -0.40 29.51
CA GLY A 164 -5.59 -0.56 28.58
C GLY A 164 -5.18 -0.75 27.12
N ILE A 165 -3.93 -0.47 26.76
CA ILE A 165 -3.46 -0.58 25.37
C ILE A 165 -2.97 -2.00 25.05
N SER A 166 -3.21 -2.45 23.83
CA SER A 166 -2.71 -3.73 23.31
C SER A 166 -1.54 -3.57 22.33
N ILE A 167 -1.28 -2.35 21.86
CA ILE A 167 -0.21 -2.06 20.89
C ILE A 167 0.53 -0.78 21.25
N ILE A 168 1.82 -0.73 20.95
CA ILE A 168 2.60 0.51 20.84
C ILE A 168 2.60 0.90 19.36
N SER A 169 1.87 1.97 19.02
CA SER A 169 1.61 2.37 17.64
C SER A 169 2.86 2.90 16.95
N ALA A 170 2.84 2.91 15.60
CA ALA A 170 3.95 3.37 14.79
C ALA A 170 4.39 4.80 15.17
N GLY A 171 5.70 4.97 15.38
CA GLY A 171 6.33 6.24 15.71
C GLY A 171 5.84 6.89 17.00
N MET A 172 5.19 6.15 17.92
CA MET A 172 4.56 6.75 19.12
C MET A 172 5.51 7.66 19.89
N PHE A 173 6.77 7.26 20.06
CA PHE A 173 7.82 8.01 20.76
C PHE A 173 9.01 8.37 19.85
N TRP A 174 8.84 8.30 18.54
CA TRP A 174 9.93 8.59 17.61
C TRP A 174 10.57 9.95 17.88
N GLY A 175 11.90 9.97 18.10
CA GLY A 175 12.66 11.18 18.38
C GLY A 175 12.48 11.74 19.79
N CYS A 176 11.95 10.96 20.77
CA CYS A 176 11.96 11.32 22.17
C CYS A 176 13.36 11.11 22.77
N SER A 177 14.31 11.96 22.37
CA SER A 177 15.75 11.76 22.62
C SER A 177 16.15 11.78 24.10
N ALA A 178 15.34 12.37 24.99
CA ALA A 178 15.58 12.39 26.43
C ALA A 178 14.94 11.21 27.19
N LEU A 179 14.18 10.33 26.53
CA LEU A 179 13.55 9.18 27.18
C LEU A 179 14.63 8.16 27.59
N GLU A 180 14.78 7.89 28.88
CA GLU A 180 15.85 7.05 29.43
C GLU A 180 15.40 5.60 29.68
N SER A 181 14.13 5.43 30.06
CA SER A 181 13.58 4.10 30.37
C SER A 181 12.10 4.00 30.01
N ILE A 182 11.65 2.76 29.77
CA ILE A 182 10.23 2.45 29.48
C ILE A 182 9.87 1.05 30.01
N VAL A 183 8.67 0.93 30.57
CA VAL A 183 8.07 -0.36 30.95
C VAL A 183 6.93 -0.65 29.97
N ILE A 184 7.03 -1.74 29.23
CA ILE A 184 5.99 -2.21 28.32
C ILE A 184 4.93 -2.98 29.13
N PRO A 185 3.65 -2.54 29.14
CA PRO A 185 2.60 -3.23 29.89
C PRO A 185 2.35 -4.67 29.40
N ASN A 186 1.91 -5.55 30.29
CA ASN A 186 1.61 -6.94 29.94
C ASN A 186 0.39 -7.12 29.01
N THR A 187 -0.33 -6.06 28.73
CA THR A 187 -1.40 -6.06 27.73
C THR A 187 -0.91 -5.81 26.30
N VAL A 188 0.34 -5.34 26.15
CA VAL A 188 0.91 -5.02 24.84
C VAL A 188 1.39 -6.30 24.16
N THR A 189 0.81 -6.56 23.00
CA THR A 189 1.11 -7.72 22.14
C THR A 189 1.98 -7.37 20.95
N ALA A 190 1.97 -6.08 20.51
CA ALA A 190 2.75 -5.64 19.35
C ALA A 190 3.40 -4.26 19.56
N ILE A 191 4.58 -4.07 18.95
CA ILE A 191 5.33 -2.80 18.90
C ILE A 191 5.63 -2.52 17.43
N TYR A 192 5.04 -1.44 16.90
CA TYR A 192 5.08 -1.15 15.46
C TYR A 192 6.28 -0.28 15.05
N THR A 193 6.43 -0.15 13.74
CA THR A 193 7.53 0.56 13.06
C THR A 193 7.87 1.90 13.71
N TYR A 194 9.15 2.14 13.97
CA TYR A 194 9.70 3.37 14.54
C TYR A 194 9.10 3.77 15.90
N ALA A 195 8.47 2.86 16.63
CA ALA A 195 7.78 3.18 17.89
C ALA A 195 8.66 3.96 18.88
N PHE A 196 9.95 3.59 18.99
CA PHE A 196 10.97 4.22 19.82
C PHE A 196 12.21 4.68 19.02
N ALA A 197 12.12 4.74 17.68
CA ALA A 197 13.25 5.17 16.86
C ALA A 197 13.79 6.53 17.30
N ASP A 198 15.11 6.71 17.23
CA ASP A 198 15.80 7.95 17.64
C ASP A 198 15.57 8.38 19.11
N CYS A 199 15.14 7.46 19.99
CA CYS A 199 15.17 7.67 21.43
C CYS A 199 16.59 7.43 21.95
N THR A 200 17.51 8.34 21.62
CA THR A 200 18.96 8.15 21.78
C THR A 200 19.45 7.97 23.23
N SER A 201 18.64 8.31 24.22
CA SER A 201 18.94 8.06 25.65
C SER A 201 18.29 6.79 26.20
N LEU A 202 17.41 6.11 25.42
CA LEU A 202 16.66 4.95 25.89
C LEU A 202 17.58 3.72 26.04
N LEU A 203 17.91 3.38 27.26
CA LEU A 203 18.79 2.28 27.61
C LEU A 203 18.04 1.16 28.33
N ASP A 204 17.11 1.51 29.22
CA ASP A 204 16.43 0.55 30.09
C ASP A 204 15.00 0.27 29.55
N ILE A 205 14.81 -0.93 29.00
CA ILE A 205 13.51 -1.37 28.49
C ILE A 205 13.09 -2.63 29.23
N THR A 206 11.94 -2.57 29.91
CA THR A 206 11.32 -3.77 30.49
C THR A 206 10.29 -4.30 29.48
N PHE A 207 10.61 -5.42 28.82
CA PHE A 207 9.70 -6.07 27.88
C PHE A 207 8.68 -6.94 28.61
N SER A 208 7.49 -7.02 28.01
CA SER A 208 6.42 -7.93 28.47
C SER A 208 6.58 -9.32 27.83
N ASP A 209 6.27 -10.36 28.61
CA ASP A 209 6.16 -11.75 28.08
C ASP A 209 4.98 -11.94 27.11
N SER A 210 4.01 -11.01 27.09
CA SER A 210 2.86 -11.04 26.18
C SER A 210 3.16 -10.46 24.80
N THR A 211 4.27 -9.72 24.65
CA THR A 211 4.66 -9.15 23.36
C THR A 211 5.23 -10.25 22.45
N TYR A 212 4.63 -10.40 21.27
CA TYR A 212 5.03 -11.41 20.29
C TYR A 212 5.26 -10.86 18.88
N ASP A 213 4.87 -9.62 18.60
CA ASP A 213 5.16 -8.97 17.32
C ASP A 213 5.91 -7.65 17.54
N ILE A 214 7.11 -7.56 17.01
CA ILE A 214 7.96 -6.36 17.10
C ILE A 214 8.52 -6.10 15.70
N ASP A 215 8.29 -4.89 15.21
CA ASP A 215 8.84 -4.45 13.94
C ASP A 215 10.36 -4.24 14.05
N ALA A 216 11.10 -4.62 13.02
CA ALA A 216 12.57 -4.56 13.02
C ALA A 216 13.12 -3.16 13.31
N ASP A 217 12.41 -2.12 12.86
CA ASP A 217 12.82 -0.71 13.03
C ASP A 217 12.27 -0.06 14.30
N ALA A 218 11.59 -0.83 15.17
CA ALA A 218 10.92 -0.27 16.35
C ALA A 218 11.86 0.46 17.30
N PHE A 219 13.12 0.04 17.42
CA PHE A 219 14.12 0.54 18.36
C PHE A 219 15.39 1.10 17.68
N VAL A 220 15.36 1.35 16.39
CA VAL A 220 16.53 1.85 15.65
C VAL A 220 17.04 3.17 16.25
N ASN A 221 18.38 3.30 16.40
CA ASN A 221 19.07 4.45 17.01
C ASN A 221 18.66 4.71 18.48
N THR A 222 18.27 3.69 19.25
CA THR A 222 18.20 3.78 20.70
C THR A 222 19.51 3.34 21.35
N ALA A 223 19.87 3.91 22.51
CA ALA A 223 21.06 3.45 23.25
C ALA A 223 21.01 1.97 23.58
N TRP A 224 19.80 1.43 23.84
CA TRP A 224 19.59 0.00 24.06
C TRP A 224 19.91 -0.84 22.83
N PHE A 225 19.44 -0.43 21.64
CA PHE A 225 19.65 -1.16 20.40
C PHE A 225 21.11 -1.11 19.95
N ASP A 226 21.75 0.07 20.06
CA ASP A 226 23.16 0.27 19.69
C ASP A 226 24.13 -0.49 20.63
N ALA A 227 23.69 -0.81 21.85
CA ALA A 227 24.47 -1.60 22.81
C ALA A 227 24.35 -3.12 22.57
N GLN A 228 23.51 -3.58 21.62
CA GLN A 228 23.35 -5.00 21.34
C GLN A 228 24.59 -5.57 20.60
N PRO A 229 24.97 -6.83 20.88
CA PRO A 229 26.04 -7.49 20.12
C PRO A 229 25.59 -7.78 18.69
N ASP A 230 26.57 -7.93 17.79
CA ASP A 230 26.31 -8.41 16.43
C ASP A 230 25.54 -9.74 16.43
N GLY A 231 24.58 -9.86 15.52
CA GLY A 231 23.74 -11.04 15.37
C GLY A 231 22.25 -10.76 15.52
N ILE A 232 21.50 -11.81 15.91
CA ILE A 232 20.04 -11.70 16.09
C ILE A 232 19.72 -10.97 17.39
N ILE A 233 18.92 -9.94 17.30
CA ILE A 233 18.47 -9.13 18.43
C ILE A 233 17.16 -9.67 18.98
N TYR A 234 17.09 -9.73 20.30
CA TYR A 234 15.95 -10.26 21.03
C TYR A 234 15.38 -9.23 22.01
N ALA A 235 14.07 -9.03 21.92
CA ALA A 235 13.29 -8.37 22.95
C ALA A 235 12.53 -9.46 23.74
N GLY A 236 13.02 -9.81 24.92
CA GLY A 236 12.49 -10.97 25.67
C GLY A 236 12.63 -12.28 24.87
N LYS A 237 11.50 -12.85 24.46
CA LYS A 237 11.41 -14.12 23.70
C LYS A 237 11.16 -13.90 22.19
N VAL A 238 11.17 -12.67 21.72
CA VAL A 238 10.93 -12.30 20.32
C VAL A 238 12.26 -12.01 19.63
N ALA A 239 12.58 -12.72 18.54
CA ALA A 239 13.67 -12.39 17.63
C ALA A 239 13.14 -11.37 16.62
N PHE A 240 13.65 -10.13 16.58
CA PHE A 240 13.00 -9.09 15.78
C PHE A 240 13.92 -8.30 14.85
N ALA A 241 15.23 -8.43 14.97
CA ALA A 241 16.17 -7.74 14.10
C ALA A 241 17.50 -8.48 14.01
N PHE A 242 18.37 -8.08 13.09
CA PHE A 242 19.76 -8.50 13.01
C PHE A 242 20.65 -7.26 12.88
N VAL A 243 21.74 -7.19 13.64
CA VAL A 243 22.74 -6.13 13.57
C VAL A 243 24.11 -6.68 13.21
N GLY A 244 24.99 -5.80 12.69
CA GLY A 244 26.32 -6.16 12.27
C GLY A 244 26.39 -6.71 10.85
N ILE A 245 27.57 -7.23 10.48
CA ILE A 245 27.81 -7.79 9.14
C ILE A 245 27.41 -9.26 9.12
N MET A 246 26.36 -9.58 8.41
CA MET A 246 25.93 -10.97 8.22
C MET A 246 26.97 -11.72 7.38
N PRO A 247 27.42 -12.91 7.81
CA PRO A 247 28.31 -13.77 7.00
C PRO A 247 27.66 -14.18 5.67
N GLU A 248 28.47 -14.53 4.68
CA GLU A 248 27.99 -15.20 3.46
C GLU A 248 27.42 -16.59 3.81
N HIS A 249 26.41 -17.04 3.07
CA HIS A 249 25.74 -18.34 3.28
C HIS A 249 25.19 -18.52 4.70
N TYR A 250 24.57 -17.46 5.25
CA TYR A 250 24.14 -17.45 6.64
C TYR A 250 22.92 -18.33 6.85
N HIS A 251 23.01 -19.22 7.84
CA HIS A 251 21.90 -20.03 8.32
C HIS A 251 21.34 -19.40 9.60
N ILE A 252 20.11 -18.91 9.55
CA ILE A 252 19.42 -18.34 10.72
C ILE A 252 19.02 -19.47 11.66
N THR A 253 19.53 -19.42 12.89
CA THR A 253 19.13 -20.27 14.01
C THR A 253 18.83 -19.41 15.22
N PHE A 254 17.87 -19.85 16.05
CA PHE A 254 17.37 -19.06 17.16
C PHE A 254 17.81 -19.61 18.50
N LYS A 255 17.88 -18.74 19.53
CA LYS A 255 18.13 -19.18 20.90
C LYS A 255 16.96 -20.02 21.42
N PRO A 256 17.23 -21.02 22.32
CA PRO A 256 16.17 -21.80 22.95
C PRO A 256 15.13 -20.90 23.66
N GLY A 257 13.85 -21.25 23.52
CA GLY A 257 12.76 -20.52 24.14
C GLY A 257 12.27 -19.29 23.33
N THR A 258 12.76 -19.09 22.10
CA THR A 258 12.17 -18.11 21.17
C THR A 258 10.74 -18.53 20.85
N ILE A 259 9.77 -17.62 21.07
CA ILE A 259 8.34 -17.88 20.83
C ILE A 259 7.80 -17.16 19.60
N ALA A 260 8.51 -16.14 19.11
CA ALA A 260 8.09 -15.35 17.98
C ALA A 260 9.27 -14.82 17.16
N ILE A 261 9.00 -14.60 15.86
CA ILE A 261 9.86 -13.86 14.95
C ILE A 261 9.08 -12.63 14.53
N GLY A 262 9.63 -11.44 14.78
CA GLY A 262 8.94 -10.17 14.59
C GLY A 262 8.74 -9.79 13.12
N THR A 263 7.91 -8.78 12.88
CA THR A 263 7.66 -8.20 11.56
C THR A 263 8.96 -7.66 10.95
N SER A 264 9.23 -8.02 9.70
CA SER A 264 10.43 -7.62 8.94
C SER A 264 11.77 -7.99 9.59
N ALA A 265 11.79 -8.91 10.56
CA ALA A 265 12.97 -9.24 11.38
C ALA A 265 14.24 -9.56 10.56
N PHE A 266 14.08 -10.20 9.41
CA PHE A 266 15.15 -10.56 8.48
C PHE A 266 14.83 -10.09 7.04
N TYR A 267 14.15 -8.94 6.92
CA TYR A 267 13.80 -8.38 5.63
C TYR A 267 15.04 -7.86 4.88
N ASP A 268 15.09 -8.12 3.56
CA ASP A 268 16.15 -7.68 2.64
C ASP A 268 17.57 -8.19 2.99
N MET A 269 17.64 -9.38 3.61
CA MET A 269 18.90 -10.00 4.01
C MET A 269 19.37 -11.00 2.95
N GLY A 270 20.02 -10.49 1.90
CA GLY A 270 20.43 -11.28 0.75
C GLY A 270 21.54 -12.31 0.99
N ARG A 271 22.15 -12.36 2.19
CA ARG A 271 23.14 -13.38 2.58
C ARG A 271 22.57 -14.57 3.31
N VAL A 272 21.26 -14.53 3.61
CA VAL A 272 20.54 -15.65 4.21
C VAL A 272 20.33 -16.74 3.17
N GLU A 273 20.82 -17.95 3.46
CA GLU A 273 20.66 -19.14 2.63
C GLU A 273 19.66 -20.15 3.24
N ALA A 274 19.60 -20.20 4.56
CA ALA A 274 18.68 -21.10 5.25
C ALA A 274 18.13 -20.49 6.54
N ILE A 275 16.94 -20.96 6.94
CA ILE A 275 16.35 -20.65 8.25
C ILE A 275 15.75 -21.91 8.85
N THR A 276 16.03 -22.14 10.15
CA THR A 276 15.37 -23.17 10.95
C THR A 276 14.50 -22.53 12.02
N ILE A 277 13.19 -22.69 11.92
CA ILE A 277 12.20 -22.15 12.85
C ILE A 277 11.98 -23.16 13.98
N PRO A 278 12.26 -22.79 15.24
CA PRO A 278 12.13 -23.69 16.39
C PRO A 278 10.68 -24.17 16.62
N ALA A 279 10.55 -25.35 17.24
CA ALA A 279 9.25 -25.87 17.64
C ALA A 279 8.50 -24.97 18.63
N SER A 280 9.20 -24.10 19.36
CA SER A 280 8.63 -23.13 20.31
C SER A 280 8.05 -21.88 19.67
N VAL A 281 8.34 -21.60 18.39
CA VAL A 281 7.84 -20.41 17.68
C VAL A 281 6.39 -20.61 17.29
N ILE A 282 5.50 -19.79 17.83
CA ILE A 282 4.06 -19.84 17.59
C ILE A 282 3.51 -18.56 16.92
N HIS A 283 4.37 -17.54 16.73
CA HIS A 283 4.02 -16.30 16.03
C HIS A 283 5.10 -15.95 15.01
N LEU A 284 4.66 -15.54 13.81
CA LEU A 284 5.49 -15.01 12.74
C LEU A 284 4.93 -13.69 12.31
N GLY A 285 5.72 -12.64 12.39
CA GLY A 285 5.37 -11.30 11.89
C GLY A 285 5.33 -11.25 10.36
N SER A 286 4.65 -10.24 9.82
CA SER A 286 4.59 -10.03 8.38
C SER A 286 6.00 -9.84 7.81
N LEU A 287 6.26 -10.44 6.63
CA LEU A 287 7.55 -10.31 5.93
C LEU A 287 8.78 -10.63 6.81
N PHE A 288 8.63 -11.48 7.84
CA PHE A 288 9.73 -11.81 8.76
C PHE A 288 11.01 -12.26 8.02
N ILE A 289 10.86 -12.77 6.79
CA ILE A 289 11.95 -13.22 5.90
C ILE A 289 11.75 -12.74 4.45
N GLY A 290 11.02 -11.66 4.24
CA GLY A 290 10.78 -11.10 2.91
C GLY A 290 12.07 -10.57 2.25
N SER A 291 12.15 -10.64 0.91
CA SER A 291 13.31 -10.10 0.13
C SER A 291 14.66 -10.80 0.40
N CYS A 292 14.65 -12.01 0.95
CA CYS A 292 15.85 -12.84 1.10
C CYS A 292 16.09 -13.63 -0.19
N TYR A 293 16.62 -12.98 -1.22
CA TYR A 293 16.68 -13.51 -2.59
C TYR A 293 17.58 -14.73 -2.79
N ASN A 294 18.49 -15.03 -1.84
CA ASN A 294 19.32 -16.24 -1.83
C ASN A 294 18.80 -17.34 -0.91
N LEU A 295 17.62 -17.18 -0.32
CA LEU A 295 17.05 -18.16 0.58
C LEU A 295 16.67 -19.43 -0.19
N GLU A 296 17.33 -20.54 0.16
CA GLU A 296 17.19 -21.86 -0.46
C GLU A 296 16.40 -22.84 0.42
N SER A 297 16.46 -22.68 1.74
CA SER A 297 15.89 -23.63 2.67
C SER A 297 15.13 -22.97 3.80
N ILE A 298 13.90 -23.44 4.03
CA ILE A 298 13.07 -23.11 5.19
C ILE A 298 12.65 -24.42 5.86
N VAL A 299 13.00 -24.56 7.13
CA VAL A 299 12.65 -25.74 7.94
C VAL A 299 11.94 -25.30 9.21
N VAL A 300 10.80 -25.90 9.51
CA VAL A 300 10.15 -25.81 10.82
C VAL A 300 10.44 -27.08 11.58
N GLU A 301 10.97 -26.95 12.80
CA GLU A 301 11.27 -28.10 13.66
C GLU A 301 10.01 -28.93 13.96
N SER A 302 10.20 -30.24 14.03
CA SER A 302 9.12 -31.19 14.38
C SER A 302 8.55 -30.90 15.77
N GLY A 303 7.22 -31.02 15.90
CA GLY A 303 6.52 -30.73 17.14
C GLY A 303 6.09 -29.27 17.33
N ASN A 304 6.32 -28.40 16.34
CA ASN A 304 5.74 -27.07 16.36
C ASN A 304 4.20 -27.17 16.27
N PRO A 305 3.44 -26.52 17.19
CA PRO A 305 1.99 -26.68 17.25
C PRO A 305 1.21 -25.85 16.22
N VAL A 306 1.85 -24.88 15.57
CA VAL A 306 1.19 -23.90 14.67
C VAL A 306 1.65 -24.03 13.23
N PHE A 307 2.95 -24.29 13.02
CA PHE A 307 3.57 -24.30 11.71
C PHE A 307 4.26 -25.64 11.42
N ASP A 308 4.40 -25.96 10.15
CA ASP A 308 5.21 -27.07 9.70
C ASP A 308 5.88 -26.82 8.34
N SER A 309 6.81 -27.70 7.97
CA SER A 309 7.45 -27.78 6.65
C SER A 309 7.28 -29.21 6.11
N ARG A 310 6.02 -29.70 6.10
CA ARG A 310 5.66 -31.06 5.67
C ARG A 310 6.21 -31.36 4.27
N ASP A 311 6.52 -32.63 4.04
CA ASP A 311 7.02 -33.14 2.75
C ASP A 311 8.36 -32.49 2.32
N ASN A 312 9.12 -31.92 3.27
CA ASN A 312 10.36 -31.16 3.01
C ASN A 312 10.14 -30.03 1.97
N CYS A 313 9.03 -29.31 2.10
CA CYS A 313 8.55 -28.37 1.10
C CYS A 313 9.36 -27.08 0.99
N ASN A 314 10.35 -26.83 1.84
CA ASN A 314 11.08 -25.55 1.93
C ASN A 314 10.17 -24.35 2.05
N ALA A 315 9.17 -24.43 2.92
CA ALA A 315 8.19 -23.38 3.17
C ALA A 315 7.66 -23.47 4.60
N VAL A 316 7.03 -22.43 5.07
CA VAL A 316 6.24 -22.42 6.30
C VAL A 316 4.77 -22.59 5.94
N ILE A 317 4.14 -23.60 6.50
CA ILE A 317 2.70 -23.85 6.35
C ILE A 317 2.05 -23.70 7.71
N GLU A 318 0.98 -22.92 7.79
CA GLU A 318 0.10 -22.84 8.96
C GLU A 318 -0.77 -24.11 8.99
N THR A 319 -0.60 -24.93 10.02
CA THR A 319 -1.19 -26.28 10.10
C THR A 319 -2.72 -26.27 10.15
N ALA A 320 -3.30 -25.28 10.88
CA ALA A 320 -4.75 -25.17 11.08
C ALA A 320 -5.52 -24.82 9.79
N THR A 321 -4.91 -24.03 8.91
CA THR A 321 -5.56 -23.49 7.70
C THR A 321 -5.05 -24.11 6.40
N ASN A 322 -3.95 -24.88 6.46
CA ASN A 322 -3.19 -25.34 5.30
C ASN A 322 -2.75 -24.19 4.36
N LYS A 323 -2.48 -23.02 4.94
CA LYS A 323 -1.99 -21.84 4.22
C LYS A 323 -0.46 -21.83 4.21
N LEU A 324 0.14 -21.70 3.03
CA LEU A 324 1.57 -21.43 2.88
C LEU A 324 1.80 -19.95 3.19
N VAL A 325 2.53 -19.66 4.30
CA VAL A 325 2.73 -18.28 4.79
C VAL A 325 4.10 -17.69 4.43
N ALA A 326 5.10 -18.54 4.16
CA ALA A 326 6.39 -18.10 3.64
C ALA A 326 7.05 -19.21 2.81
N GLY A 327 7.60 -18.84 1.66
CA GLY A 327 8.33 -19.73 0.76
C GLY A 327 9.69 -19.16 0.34
N CYS A 328 10.47 -19.97 -0.36
CA CYS A 328 11.79 -19.62 -0.90
C CYS A 328 11.94 -20.12 -2.34
N MET A 329 13.12 -19.92 -2.96
CA MET A 329 13.35 -20.32 -4.36
C MET A 329 13.19 -21.82 -4.63
N ASN A 330 13.42 -22.68 -3.64
CA ASN A 330 13.33 -24.14 -3.75
C ASN A 330 12.01 -24.70 -3.19
N THR A 331 10.99 -23.87 -2.97
CA THR A 331 9.71 -24.34 -2.44
C THR A 331 8.99 -25.27 -3.41
N VAL A 332 8.58 -26.43 -2.89
CA VAL A 332 7.69 -27.37 -3.54
C VAL A 332 6.38 -27.41 -2.76
N ILE A 333 5.30 -26.88 -3.33
CA ILE A 333 4.02 -26.76 -2.62
C ILE A 333 3.38 -28.14 -2.43
N PRO A 334 3.17 -28.62 -1.17
CA PRO A 334 2.49 -29.87 -0.89
C PRO A 334 1.04 -29.88 -1.32
N ASN A 335 0.54 -31.04 -1.77
CA ASN A 335 -0.85 -31.18 -2.22
C ASN A 335 -1.92 -30.89 -1.15
N SER A 336 -1.53 -30.84 0.13
CA SER A 336 -2.40 -30.46 1.25
C SER A 336 -2.58 -28.95 1.38
N VAL A 337 -1.75 -28.13 0.74
CA VAL A 337 -1.87 -26.67 0.80
C VAL A 337 -3.08 -26.22 -0.03
N THR A 338 -3.92 -25.39 0.58
CA THR A 338 -5.15 -24.88 -0.04
C THR A 338 -5.12 -23.39 -0.34
N ALA A 339 -4.18 -22.64 0.26
CA ALA A 339 -4.04 -21.21 0.08
C ALA A 339 -2.57 -20.77 0.05
N ILE A 340 -2.26 -19.80 -0.81
CA ILE A 340 -0.99 -19.08 -0.78
C ILE A 340 -1.23 -17.77 -0.04
N GLY A 341 -0.54 -17.58 1.08
CA GLY A 341 -0.74 -16.44 1.97
C GLY A 341 -0.27 -15.11 1.38
N GLN A 342 -0.72 -14.03 2.01
CA GLN A 342 -0.28 -12.68 1.67
C GLN A 342 1.24 -12.59 1.74
N GLN A 343 1.87 -12.06 0.67
CA GLN A 343 3.31 -11.86 0.60
C GLN A 343 4.16 -13.13 0.80
N ALA A 344 3.60 -14.33 0.58
CA ALA A 344 4.26 -15.61 0.87
C ALA A 344 5.59 -15.80 0.14
N PHE A 345 5.75 -15.25 -1.08
CA PHE A 345 6.98 -15.24 -1.87
C PHE A 345 7.45 -13.81 -2.19
N TYR A 346 7.20 -12.88 -1.27
CA TYR A 346 7.51 -11.46 -1.49
C TYR A 346 9.00 -11.26 -1.78
N ARG A 347 9.31 -10.76 -3.00
CA ARG A 347 10.66 -10.56 -3.52
C ARG A 347 11.55 -11.81 -3.40
N CYS A 348 10.96 -12.98 -3.61
CA CYS A 348 11.72 -14.20 -3.88
C CYS A 348 12.28 -14.10 -5.31
N ASP A 349 13.27 -13.19 -5.48
CA ASP A 349 13.77 -12.73 -6.79
C ASP A 349 14.24 -13.88 -7.67
N ASN A 350 14.78 -14.95 -7.07
CA ASN A 350 15.34 -16.13 -7.74
C ASN A 350 14.38 -17.32 -7.84
N LEU A 351 13.06 -17.15 -7.63
CA LEU A 351 12.06 -18.21 -7.83
C LEU A 351 11.91 -18.52 -9.32
N PRO A 352 12.41 -19.67 -9.81
CA PRO A 352 12.47 -19.93 -11.26
C PRO A 352 11.12 -20.36 -11.84
N SER A 353 10.33 -21.06 -11.05
CA SER A 353 8.99 -21.56 -11.37
C SER A 353 8.22 -21.91 -10.12
N ILE A 354 6.91 -21.96 -10.22
CA ILE A 354 6.02 -22.42 -9.16
C ILE A 354 4.91 -23.31 -9.75
N ASN A 355 4.66 -24.43 -9.11
CA ASN A 355 3.57 -25.32 -9.51
C ASN A 355 2.37 -25.12 -8.58
N LEU A 356 1.32 -24.48 -9.09
CA LEU A 356 0.04 -24.29 -8.40
C LEU A 356 -0.88 -25.48 -8.77
N HIS A 357 -1.12 -26.38 -7.83
CA HIS A 357 -1.93 -27.58 -8.06
C HIS A 357 -3.43 -27.36 -7.74
N ASN A 358 -4.29 -28.29 -8.16
CA ASN A 358 -5.76 -28.17 -8.07
C ASN A 358 -6.37 -28.24 -6.66
N ALA A 359 -5.59 -28.28 -5.58
CA ALA A 359 -6.12 -28.08 -4.24
C ALA A 359 -6.06 -26.61 -3.78
N ILE A 360 -5.31 -25.75 -4.50
CA ILE A 360 -5.19 -24.32 -4.16
C ILE A 360 -6.46 -23.60 -4.58
N THR A 361 -7.11 -22.96 -3.64
CA THR A 361 -8.37 -22.19 -3.84
C THR A 361 -8.18 -20.69 -3.78
N SER A 362 -7.14 -20.21 -3.07
CA SER A 362 -6.84 -18.78 -2.93
C SER A 362 -5.37 -18.44 -3.09
N ILE A 363 -5.11 -17.25 -3.65
CA ILE A 363 -3.79 -16.61 -3.72
C ILE A 363 -4.00 -15.19 -3.19
N ASP A 364 -3.45 -14.90 -2.01
CA ASP A 364 -3.69 -13.64 -1.31
C ASP A 364 -2.87 -12.47 -1.91
N ASN A 365 -3.07 -11.24 -1.39
CA ASN A 365 -2.42 -10.03 -1.89
C ASN A 365 -0.89 -10.16 -1.94
N GLU A 366 -0.30 -9.68 -3.04
CA GLU A 366 1.16 -9.60 -3.22
C GLU A 366 1.90 -10.94 -3.03
N ALA A 367 1.21 -12.08 -3.13
CA ALA A 367 1.77 -13.40 -2.83
C ALA A 367 3.08 -13.70 -3.57
N PHE A 368 3.21 -13.25 -4.81
CA PHE A 368 4.40 -13.39 -5.65
C PHE A 368 5.01 -12.04 -6.05
N TYR A 369 4.74 -10.97 -5.30
CA TYR A 369 5.31 -9.66 -5.60
C TYR A 369 6.83 -9.72 -5.72
N GLY A 370 7.38 -9.25 -6.85
CA GLY A 370 8.82 -9.15 -7.06
C GLY A 370 9.54 -10.46 -7.36
N CYS A 371 8.85 -11.55 -7.72
CA CYS A 371 9.48 -12.79 -8.20
C CYS A 371 10.08 -12.58 -9.61
N LYS A 372 11.27 -11.99 -9.68
CA LYS A 372 11.86 -11.46 -10.93
C LYS A 372 12.21 -12.52 -11.96
N THR A 373 12.57 -13.74 -11.52
CA THR A 373 12.96 -14.83 -12.44
C THR A 373 11.78 -15.67 -12.91
N LEU A 374 10.58 -15.50 -12.30
CA LEU A 374 9.38 -16.22 -12.69
C LEU A 374 8.95 -15.84 -14.12
N GLN A 375 8.84 -16.85 -15.00
CA GLN A 375 8.55 -16.64 -16.43
C GLN A 375 7.14 -17.04 -16.84
N ARG A 376 6.56 -18.02 -16.15
CA ARG A 376 5.27 -18.60 -16.49
C ARG A 376 4.43 -18.83 -15.25
N VAL A 377 3.14 -18.54 -15.38
CA VAL A 377 2.14 -18.77 -14.34
C VAL A 377 0.98 -19.53 -14.93
N SER A 378 0.57 -20.61 -14.25
CA SER A 378 -0.64 -21.37 -14.58
C SER A 378 -1.56 -21.37 -13.38
N ILE A 379 -2.73 -20.75 -13.53
CA ILE A 379 -3.77 -20.69 -12.49
C ILE A 379 -4.67 -21.91 -12.63
N PRO A 380 -4.76 -22.80 -11.63
CA PRO A 380 -5.59 -24.01 -11.71
C PRO A 380 -7.09 -23.72 -11.66
N ALA A 381 -7.89 -24.72 -12.01
CA ALA A 381 -9.36 -24.63 -12.03
C ALA A 381 -9.98 -24.32 -10.66
N SER A 382 -9.32 -24.75 -9.60
CA SER A 382 -9.80 -24.61 -8.20
C SER A 382 -9.68 -23.20 -7.63
N VAL A 383 -8.83 -22.33 -8.22
CA VAL A 383 -8.61 -20.97 -7.68
C VAL A 383 -9.85 -20.12 -7.94
N ASN A 384 -10.43 -19.62 -6.85
CA ASN A 384 -11.62 -18.76 -6.85
C ASN A 384 -11.39 -17.41 -6.16
N HIS A 385 -10.18 -17.16 -5.62
CA HIS A 385 -9.77 -15.88 -5.08
C HIS A 385 -8.33 -15.55 -5.48
N ILE A 386 -8.14 -14.38 -6.09
CA ILE A 386 -6.82 -13.80 -6.39
C ILE A 386 -6.81 -12.38 -5.83
N GLY A 387 -5.86 -12.12 -4.95
CA GLY A 387 -5.66 -10.82 -4.30
C GLY A 387 -5.07 -9.76 -5.22
N THR A 388 -4.92 -8.56 -4.69
CA THR A 388 -4.37 -7.42 -5.42
C THR A 388 -2.84 -7.51 -5.55
N GLY A 389 -2.30 -7.16 -6.71
CA GLY A 389 -0.86 -7.03 -6.93
C GLY A 389 -0.07 -8.34 -6.87
N VAL A 390 -0.73 -9.49 -7.07
CA VAL A 390 -0.14 -10.83 -6.88
C VAL A 390 1.15 -11.01 -7.66
N PHE A 391 1.23 -10.52 -8.91
CA PHE A 391 2.41 -10.63 -9.79
C PHE A 391 3.06 -9.28 -10.11
N SER A 392 2.82 -8.25 -9.32
CA SER A 392 3.50 -6.96 -9.46
C SER A 392 5.02 -7.12 -9.32
N TYR A 393 5.80 -6.33 -10.05
CA TYR A 393 7.28 -6.42 -10.08
C TYR A 393 7.85 -7.73 -10.64
N CYS A 394 7.04 -8.60 -11.26
CA CYS A 394 7.51 -9.83 -11.90
C CYS A 394 7.90 -9.56 -13.36
N TYR A 395 9.05 -8.95 -13.61
CA TYR A 395 9.41 -8.40 -14.94
C TYR A 395 9.55 -9.45 -16.06
N ASN A 396 9.84 -10.70 -15.71
CA ASN A 396 10.13 -11.74 -16.68
C ASN A 396 8.95 -12.66 -16.96
N ILE A 397 7.78 -12.41 -16.37
CA ILE A 397 6.58 -13.15 -16.75
C ILE A 397 6.21 -12.81 -18.20
N THR A 398 6.20 -13.83 -19.04
CA THR A 398 5.82 -13.75 -20.45
C THR A 398 4.60 -14.63 -20.79
N SER A 399 4.11 -15.42 -19.84
CA SER A 399 2.94 -16.27 -20.03
C SER A 399 2.14 -16.40 -18.74
N ILE A 400 0.89 -15.97 -18.80
CA ILE A 400 -0.12 -16.19 -17.78
C ILE A 400 -1.26 -16.99 -18.40
N LYS A 401 -1.59 -18.15 -17.82
CA LYS A 401 -2.69 -18.99 -18.28
C LYS A 401 -3.60 -19.36 -17.12
N VAL A 402 -4.89 -19.32 -17.36
CA VAL A 402 -5.91 -19.84 -16.46
C VAL A 402 -6.45 -21.14 -17.06
N ALA A 403 -6.64 -22.16 -16.24
CA ALA A 403 -7.21 -23.43 -16.67
C ALA A 403 -8.60 -23.22 -17.30
N SER A 404 -8.88 -23.91 -18.39
CA SER A 404 -10.11 -23.71 -19.18
C SER A 404 -11.40 -24.08 -18.44
N ASP A 405 -11.28 -24.89 -17.38
CA ASP A 405 -12.36 -25.30 -16.48
C ASP A 405 -12.46 -24.46 -15.19
N ASN A 406 -11.65 -23.41 -15.06
CA ASN A 406 -11.84 -22.43 -13.99
C ASN A 406 -13.12 -21.60 -14.26
N THR A 407 -13.99 -21.52 -13.25
CA THR A 407 -15.31 -20.84 -13.38
C THR A 407 -15.30 -19.40 -12.93
N THR A 408 -14.24 -18.96 -12.26
CA THR A 408 -14.11 -17.60 -11.70
C THR A 408 -13.24 -16.71 -12.55
N TYR A 409 -12.17 -17.27 -13.09
CA TYR A 409 -11.19 -16.56 -13.89
C TYR A 409 -10.99 -17.21 -15.24
N ASP A 410 -10.54 -16.43 -16.22
CA ASP A 410 -10.13 -16.93 -17.52
C ASP A 410 -8.93 -16.17 -18.10
N SER A 411 -8.36 -16.72 -19.18
CA SER A 411 -7.36 -16.09 -20.05
C SER A 411 -7.85 -16.16 -21.49
N ARG A 412 -9.09 -15.69 -21.72
CA ARG A 412 -9.75 -15.74 -23.04
C ARG A 412 -8.86 -15.13 -24.12
N ASP A 413 -9.00 -15.63 -25.32
CA ASP A 413 -8.26 -15.15 -26.49
C ASP A 413 -6.73 -15.26 -26.39
N ASN A 414 -6.22 -16.12 -25.48
CA ASN A 414 -4.79 -16.24 -25.15
C ASN A 414 -4.16 -14.89 -24.74
N CYS A 415 -4.90 -14.04 -24.02
CA CYS A 415 -4.52 -12.67 -23.72
C CYS A 415 -3.31 -12.53 -22.78
N ASN A 416 -2.74 -13.62 -22.27
CA ASN A 416 -1.67 -13.62 -21.26
C ASN A 416 -2.00 -12.74 -20.03
N ALA A 417 -3.25 -12.80 -19.57
CA ALA A 417 -3.75 -12.06 -18.42
C ALA A 417 -4.77 -12.90 -17.64
N ILE A 418 -5.06 -12.50 -16.44
CA ILE A 418 -6.12 -13.07 -15.61
C ILE A 418 -7.32 -12.12 -15.66
N ILE A 419 -8.46 -12.62 -16.08
CA ILE A 419 -9.71 -11.87 -16.16
C ILE A 419 -10.72 -12.53 -15.24
N GLU A 420 -11.37 -11.73 -14.37
CA GLU A 420 -12.50 -12.17 -13.58
C GLU A 420 -13.75 -12.23 -14.47
N THR A 421 -14.32 -13.43 -14.63
CA THR A 421 -15.40 -13.69 -15.61
C THR A 421 -16.69 -12.96 -15.29
N ALA A 422 -17.04 -12.85 -14.00
CA ALA A 422 -18.31 -12.24 -13.55
C ALA A 422 -18.37 -10.73 -13.80
N THR A 423 -17.23 -10.03 -13.69
CA THR A 423 -17.14 -8.56 -13.78
C THR A 423 -16.48 -8.09 -15.08
N ASN A 424 -15.85 -9.00 -15.83
CA ASN A 424 -14.98 -8.68 -16.96
C ASN A 424 -13.82 -7.73 -16.59
N LYS A 425 -13.31 -7.86 -15.35
CA LYS A 425 -12.19 -7.09 -14.84
C LYS A 425 -10.88 -7.81 -15.10
N LEU A 426 -9.89 -7.14 -15.71
CA LEU A 426 -8.54 -7.64 -15.86
C LEU A 426 -7.78 -7.44 -14.55
N ILE A 427 -7.50 -8.55 -13.85
CA ILE A 427 -6.91 -8.57 -12.49
C ILE A 427 -5.38 -8.43 -12.54
N SER A 428 -4.73 -9.13 -13.48
CA SER A 428 -3.28 -9.11 -13.64
C SER A 428 -2.86 -9.46 -15.04
N GLY A 429 -1.86 -8.76 -15.55
CA GLY A 429 -1.25 -9.02 -16.85
C GLY A 429 0.27 -9.15 -16.75
N CYS A 430 0.94 -9.24 -17.90
CA CYS A 430 2.39 -9.27 -18.03
C CYS A 430 2.85 -8.44 -19.24
N CYS A 431 4.15 -8.40 -19.51
CA CYS A 431 4.70 -7.57 -20.60
C CYS A 431 4.25 -8.00 -22.02
N THR A 432 3.71 -9.20 -22.18
CA THR A 432 3.18 -9.73 -23.43
C THR A 432 1.66 -9.81 -23.46
N SER A 433 0.97 -9.24 -22.47
CA SER A 433 -0.49 -9.25 -22.43
C SER A 433 -1.10 -8.42 -23.55
N PHE A 434 -2.12 -8.99 -24.18
CA PHE A 434 -2.95 -8.30 -25.17
C PHE A 434 -4.40 -8.34 -24.71
N PRO A 435 -4.86 -7.31 -23.96
CA PRO A 435 -6.19 -7.29 -23.35
C PRO A 435 -7.30 -7.51 -24.38
N PRO A 436 -8.21 -8.49 -24.19
CA PRO A 436 -9.23 -8.85 -25.16
C PRO A 436 -10.39 -7.86 -25.14
N ASN A 437 -11.15 -7.82 -26.23
CA ASN A 437 -12.39 -7.07 -26.27
C ASN A 437 -13.37 -7.59 -25.20
N GLY A 438 -14.22 -6.69 -24.67
CA GLY A 438 -15.23 -7.03 -23.67
C GLY A 438 -14.79 -6.93 -22.20
N ILE A 439 -13.50 -6.70 -21.91
CA ILE A 439 -13.12 -6.28 -20.55
C ILE A 439 -13.65 -4.85 -20.28
N THR A 440 -14.08 -4.59 -19.06
CA THR A 440 -14.69 -3.31 -18.67
C THR A 440 -13.79 -2.47 -17.77
N THR A 441 -12.91 -3.12 -17.03
CA THR A 441 -12.02 -2.47 -16.06
C THR A 441 -10.64 -3.13 -16.06
N ILE A 442 -9.59 -2.31 -15.89
CA ILE A 442 -8.23 -2.79 -15.60
C ILE A 442 -7.97 -2.49 -14.12
N ASP A 443 -7.72 -3.54 -13.34
CA ASP A 443 -7.65 -3.48 -11.88
C ASP A 443 -6.39 -2.78 -11.37
N ARG A 444 -6.45 -2.40 -10.10
CA ARG A 444 -5.33 -1.81 -9.38
C ARG A 444 -4.11 -2.74 -9.43
N TYR A 445 -2.95 -2.17 -9.75
CA TYR A 445 -1.67 -2.90 -9.90
C TYR A 445 -1.65 -3.97 -11.00
N ALA A 446 -2.63 -4.07 -11.90
CA ALA A 446 -2.72 -5.12 -12.91
C ALA A 446 -1.45 -5.29 -13.77
N PHE A 447 -0.76 -4.19 -14.09
CA PHE A 447 0.51 -4.14 -14.81
C PHE A 447 1.58 -3.34 -14.05
N TYR A 448 1.50 -3.29 -12.71
CA TYR A 448 2.42 -2.48 -11.93
C TYR A 448 3.85 -3.00 -12.03
N SER A 449 4.76 -2.10 -12.44
CA SER A 449 6.20 -2.39 -12.49
C SER A 449 6.61 -3.57 -13.40
N HIS A 450 5.91 -3.77 -14.51
CA HIS A 450 6.35 -4.67 -15.58
C HIS A 450 7.32 -3.92 -16.50
N GLN A 451 8.59 -3.82 -16.09
CA GLN A 451 9.61 -2.98 -16.75
C GLN A 451 9.90 -3.32 -18.23
N ARG A 452 9.37 -4.44 -18.75
CA ARG A 452 9.47 -4.80 -20.17
C ARG A 452 8.18 -4.50 -20.95
N LEU A 453 7.21 -3.85 -20.33
CA LEU A 453 5.98 -3.41 -20.99
C LEU A 453 6.28 -2.13 -21.80
N GLU A 454 6.37 -2.25 -23.10
CA GLU A 454 6.67 -1.13 -24.02
C GLU A 454 5.40 -0.54 -24.64
N MET A 455 4.38 -1.36 -24.78
CA MET A 455 3.09 -0.96 -25.33
C MET A 455 1.93 -1.66 -24.64
N ILE A 456 0.75 -1.07 -24.71
CA ILE A 456 -0.50 -1.68 -24.25
C ILE A 456 -1.67 -1.30 -25.14
N LYS A 457 -2.58 -2.26 -25.37
CA LYS A 457 -3.91 -2.04 -25.93
C LYS A 457 -4.91 -1.90 -24.79
N ILE A 458 -5.74 -0.88 -24.85
CA ILE A 458 -6.90 -0.66 -23.99
C ILE A 458 -8.14 -0.75 -24.87
N PRO A 459 -8.91 -1.85 -24.79
CA PRO A 459 -10.08 -2.08 -25.65
C PRO A 459 -11.16 -1.02 -25.49
N ALA A 460 -12.00 -0.88 -26.52
CA ALA A 460 -13.09 0.10 -26.55
C ALA A 460 -14.12 -0.05 -25.42
N SER A 461 -14.24 -1.24 -24.84
CA SER A 461 -15.17 -1.56 -23.76
C SER A 461 -14.69 -1.12 -22.37
N VAL A 462 -13.42 -0.69 -22.24
CA VAL A 462 -12.86 -0.27 -20.94
C VAL A 462 -13.42 1.09 -20.55
N THR A 463 -14.00 1.16 -19.36
CA THR A 463 -14.60 2.39 -18.80
C THR A 463 -13.83 2.93 -17.60
N ALA A 464 -12.96 2.10 -16.96
CA ALA A 464 -12.15 2.51 -15.84
C ALA A 464 -10.80 1.78 -15.82
N ILE A 465 -9.77 2.49 -15.35
CA ILE A 465 -8.42 1.95 -15.12
C ILE A 465 -8.03 2.41 -13.72
N ASP A 466 -7.89 1.45 -12.82
CA ASP A 466 -7.68 1.74 -11.40
C ASP A 466 -6.27 2.28 -11.10
N SER A 467 -6.09 2.78 -9.88
CA SER A 467 -4.82 3.37 -9.43
C SER A 467 -3.66 2.39 -9.57
N TYR A 468 -2.51 2.90 -10.00
CA TYR A 468 -1.27 2.15 -10.19
C TYR A 468 -1.33 1.03 -11.24
N ALA A 469 -2.41 0.91 -12.03
CA ALA A 469 -2.54 -0.17 -13.02
C ALA A 469 -1.34 -0.26 -13.96
N PHE A 470 -0.84 0.88 -14.45
CA PHE A 470 0.32 0.98 -15.35
C PHE A 470 1.48 1.78 -14.75
N ASN A 471 1.46 2.05 -13.44
CA ASN A 471 2.51 2.83 -12.80
C ASN A 471 3.83 2.04 -12.73
N ASN A 472 4.94 2.77 -12.62
CA ASN A 472 6.30 2.25 -12.58
C ASN A 472 6.70 1.40 -13.81
N ASN A 473 6.17 1.76 -15.00
CA ASN A 473 6.55 1.16 -16.30
C ASN A 473 7.31 2.18 -17.14
N PRO A 474 8.64 2.37 -16.94
CA PRO A 474 9.41 3.43 -17.58
C PRO A 474 9.55 3.26 -19.10
N TYR A 475 9.34 2.04 -19.61
CA TYR A 475 9.42 1.72 -21.04
C TYR A 475 8.07 1.73 -21.75
N LEU A 476 6.95 1.94 -21.05
CA LEU A 476 5.63 2.07 -21.67
C LEU A 476 5.54 3.38 -22.45
N LYS A 477 5.81 3.29 -23.75
CA LYS A 477 5.86 4.42 -24.69
C LYS A 477 4.70 4.48 -25.67
N THR A 478 3.92 3.41 -25.81
CA THR A 478 2.83 3.36 -26.79
C THR A 478 1.57 2.83 -26.12
N ILE A 479 0.52 3.65 -26.12
CA ILE A 479 -0.78 3.27 -25.55
C ILE A 479 -1.83 3.40 -26.66
N TYR A 480 -2.45 2.29 -27.02
CA TYR A 480 -3.57 2.24 -27.95
C TYR A 480 -4.87 2.16 -27.13
N CYS A 481 -5.58 3.28 -26.99
CA CYS A 481 -6.85 3.33 -26.29
C CYS A 481 -8.00 3.44 -27.30
N GLU A 482 -8.69 2.33 -27.52
CA GLU A 482 -9.79 2.24 -28.50
C GLU A 482 -11.12 2.82 -27.99
N ALA A 483 -11.19 3.22 -26.71
CA ALA A 483 -12.40 3.78 -26.11
C ALA A 483 -12.73 5.15 -26.73
N THR A 484 -13.97 5.30 -27.17
CA THR A 484 -14.45 6.59 -27.74
C THR A 484 -14.72 7.65 -26.67
N THR A 485 -14.97 7.21 -25.45
CA THR A 485 -15.05 8.07 -24.25
C THR A 485 -13.85 7.76 -23.36
N PRO A 486 -13.06 8.75 -22.93
CA PRO A 486 -11.92 8.52 -22.07
C PRO A 486 -12.31 7.72 -20.81
N PRO A 487 -11.67 6.56 -20.53
CA PRO A 487 -11.91 5.82 -19.30
C PRO A 487 -11.59 6.65 -18.05
N ALA A 488 -12.29 6.38 -16.94
CA ALA A 488 -11.95 6.99 -15.66
C ALA A 488 -10.56 6.50 -15.20
N ILE A 489 -9.68 7.43 -14.83
CA ILE A 489 -8.32 7.16 -14.32
C ILE A 489 -8.04 8.00 -13.06
N THR A 490 -6.92 7.70 -12.38
CA THR A 490 -6.40 8.49 -11.25
C THR A 490 -5.03 9.05 -11.60
N GLY A 491 -4.54 10.05 -10.88
CA GLY A 491 -3.20 10.62 -11.09
C GLY A 491 -2.04 9.61 -10.89
N SER A 492 -2.31 8.45 -10.32
CA SER A 492 -1.34 7.37 -10.12
C SER A 492 -1.49 6.21 -11.11
N THR A 493 -2.43 6.27 -12.08
CA THR A 493 -2.72 5.15 -13.01
C THR A 493 -1.52 4.82 -13.89
N PHE A 494 -0.89 5.82 -14.50
CA PHE A 494 0.29 5.66 -15.35
C PHE A 494 1.56 6.15 -14.68
N TYR A 495 2.71 5.67 -15.18
CA TYR A 495 4.01 6.23 -14.83
C TYR A 495 4.17 7.63 -15.44
N TYR A 496 4.77 8.56 -14.69
CA TYR A 496 4.96 9.95 -15.12
C TYR A 496 5.60 10.08 -16.51
N GLY A 497 6.65 9.28 -16.78
CA GLY A 497 7.32 9.27 -18.08
C GLY A 497 6.45 8.82 -19.26
N SER A 498 5.36 8.10 -19.02
CA SER A 498 4.42 7.71 -20.08
C SER A 498 3.60 8.91 -20.57
N TYR A 499 3.31 9.86 -19.70
CA TYR A 499 2.62 11.11 -20.06
C TYR A 499 3.51 12.03 -20.91
N GLU A 500 4.80 12.13 -20.58
CA GLU A 500 5.72 13.08 -21.23
C GLU A 500 6.36 12.54 -22.51
N GLN A 501 6.69 11.23 -22.56
CA GLN A 501 7.49 10.62 -23.62
C GLN A 501 6.74 9.57 -24.41
N GLY A 502 5.52 9.21 -23.97
CA GLY A 502 4.68 8.22 -24.63
C GLY A 502 3.78 8.86 -25.68
N VAL A 503 3.30 7.99 -26.59
CA VAL A 503 2.27 8.34 -27.59
C VAL A 503 0.98 7.66 -27.20
N LEU A 504 -0.08 8.42 -27.04
CA LEU A 504 -1.44 7.93 -26.83
C LEU A 504 -2.19 7.96 -28.17
N TYR A 505 -2.53 6.77 -28.67
CA TYR A 505 -3.38 6.62 -29.85
C TYR A 505 -4.84 6.43 -29.43
N VAL A 506 -5.73 7.26 -29.96
CA VAL A 506 -7.19 7.21 -29.70
C VAL A 506 -7.97 7.31 -31.01
N PRO A 507 -9.27 6.93 -31.06
CA PRO A 507 -10.08 7.18 -32.25
C PRO A 507 -10.05 8.66 -32.63
N ARG A 508 -9.90 8.96 -33.93
CA ARG A 508 -9.78 10.34 -34.44
C ARG A 508 -10.89 11.26 -33.93
N ALA A 509 -12.12 10.77 -33.91
CA ALA A 509 -13.27 11.52 -33.42
C ALA A 509 -13.23 11.82 -31.92
N SER A 510 -12.34 11.17 -31.16
CA SER A 510 -12.24 11.27 -29.70
C SER A 510 -11.05 12.11 -29.24
N ILE A 511 -10.16 12.56 -30.13
CA ILE A 511 -8.94 13.31 -29.76
C ILE A 511 -9.29 14.51 -28.87
N GLU A 512 -10.28 15.32 -29.28
CA GLU A 512 -10.72 16.48 -28.52
C GLU A 512 -11.25 16.10 -27.13
N ALA A 513 -11.96 14.98 -27.00
CA ALA A 513 -12.45 14.48 -25.72
C ALA A 513 -11.31 14.12 -24.77
N TYR A 514 -10.25 13.44 -25.27
CA TYR A 514 -9.08 13.11 -24.46
C TYR A 514 -8.26 14.35 -24.07
N GLN A 515 -8.12 15.32 -24.97
CA GLN A 515 -7.42 16.60 -24.70
C GLN A 515 -8.15 17.48 -23.67
N ASN A 516 -9.44 17.28 -23.45
CA ASN A 516 -10.26 18.06 -22.50
C ASN A 516 -10.71 17.26 -21.27
N THR A 517 -10.26 16.01 -21.11
CA THR A 517 -10.59 15.19 -19.93
C THR A 517 -9.44 15.22 -18.93
N GLU A 518 -9.76 15.56 -17.67
CA GLU A 518 -8.81 15.59 -16.55
C GLU A 518 -7.94 14.32 -16.51
N LEU A 519 -6.64 14.50 -16.28
CA LEU A 519 -5.60 13.47 -16.26
C LEU A 519 -5.23 12.85 -17.63
N TRP A 520 -6.14 12.81 -18.61
CA TRP A 520 -5.81 12.42 -19.99
C TRP A 520 -5.16 13.57 -20.77
N GLU A 521 -5.56 14.81 -20.48
CA GLU A 521 -5.00 16.04 -21.06
C GLU A 521 -3.49 16.22 -20.83
N VAL A 522 -2.92 15.49 -19.84
CA VAL A 522 -1.48 15.57 -19.53
C VAL A 522 -0.60 14.79 -20.49
N PHE A 523 -1.18 13.92 -21.36
CA PHE A 523 -0.42 13.28 -22.44
C PHE A 523 0.02 14.32 -23.48
N VAL A 524 1.33 14.45 -23.68
CA VAL A 524 1.90 15.46 -24.60
C VAL A 524 1.63 15.12 -26.08
N ASP A 525 1.59 13.83 -26.42
CA ASP A 525 1.42 13.35 -27.81
C ASP A 525 0.19 12.46 -27.92
N ILE A 526 -0.91 13.01 -28.45
CA ILE A 526 -2.17 12.30 -28.70
C ILE A 526 -2.40 12.22 -30.22
N ARG A 527 -2.50 11.01 -30.78
CA ARG A 527 -2.64 10.75 -32.20
C ARG A 527 -3.88 9.92 -32.53
N ALA A 528 -4.28 9.95 -33.80
CA ALA A 528 -5.38 9.10 -34.28
C ALA A 528 -4.93 7.66 -34.53
N ILE A 529 -5.70 6.67 -34.07
CA ILE A 529 -5.51 5.25 -34.40
C ILE A 529 -5.59 5.02 -35.91
N GLU A 530 -6.43 5.79 -36.62
CA GLU A 530 -6.62 5.70 -38.07
C GLU A 530 -5.37 6.11 -38.87
N ASP A 531 -4.40 6.77 -38.27
CA ASP A 531 -3.11 7.10 -38.91
C ASP A 531 -2.13 5.94 -38.88
N ILE A 532 -2.43 4.86 -38.13
CA ILE A 532 -1.60 3.66 -38.04
C ILE A 532 -1.76 2.84 -39.31
N LYS A 533 -0.63 2.44 -39.87
CA LYS A 533 -0.60 1.56 -41.04
C LYS A 533 -0.61 0.10 -40.57
N PHE A 534 -1.79 -0.46 -40.36
CA PHE A 534 -1.95 -1.86 -39.98
C PHE A 534 -1.31 -2.77 -41.02
N GLY A 535 -0.61 -3.81 -40.59
CA GLY A 535 0.12 -4.72 -41.40
C GLY A 535 1.56 -4.32 -41.77
N ASP A 536 1.97 -3.07 -41.52
CA ASP A 536 3.36 -2.62 -41.67
C ASP A 536 4.16 -3.03 -40.43
N THR A 537 4.46 -4.31 -40.30
CA THR A 537 5.03 -4.91 -39.07
C THR A 537 6.53 -4.67 -38.94
N ASN A 538 7.23 -4.38 -40.05
CA ASN A 538 8.64 -4.02 -40.06
C ASN A 538 8.87 -2.49 -40.00
N ASN A 539 7.78 -1.70 -40.02
CA ASN A 539 7.78 -0.24 -39.95
C ASN A 539 8.61 0.43 -41.05
N ASP A 540 8.59 -0.16 -42.29
CA ASP A 540 9.27 0.41 -43.44
C ASP A 540 8.40 1.39 -44.25
N GLY A 541 7.16 1.60 -43.78
CA GLY A 541 6.16 2.46 -44.41
C GLY A 541 5.35 1.79 -45.52
N ARG A 542 5.43 0.45 -45.69
CA ARG A 542 4.69 -0.31 -46.71
C ARG A 542 4.16 -1.59 -46.09
N VAL A 543 2.99 -2.05 -46.56
CA VAL A 543 2.51 -3.39 -46.29
C VAL A 543 2.95 -4.27 -47.46
N SER A 544 3.75 -5.29 -47.20
CA SER A 544 4.44 -6.13 -48.19
C SER A 544 4.57 -7.58 -47.73
N ILE A 545 5.14 -8.43 -48.57
CA ILE A 545 5.36 -9.85 -48.23
C ILE A 545 6.36 -10.03 -47.10
N SER A 546 7.27 -9.07 -46.86
CA SER A 546 8.19 -9.09 -45.71
C SER A 546 7.46 -8.99 -44.37
N ASP A 547 6.38 -8.24 -44.32
CA ASP A 547 5.55 -8.09 -43.12
C ASP A 547 4.76 -9.38 -42.86
N VAL A 548 4.23 -10.00 -43.90
CA VAL A 548 3.58 -11.33 -43.82
C VAL A 548 4.54 -12.35 -43.22
N THR A 549 5.81 -12.33 -43.67
CA THR A 549 6.84 -13.25 -43.17
C THR A 549 7.10 -13.04 -41.68
N LEU A 550 7.17 -11.79 -41.21
CA LEU A 550 7.34 -11.47 -39.78
C LEU A 550 6.18 -12.00 -38.94
N ILE A 551 4.93 -11.90 -39.41
CA ILE A 551 3.79 -12.45 -38.67
C ILE A 551 3.88 -13.98 -38.62
N ILE A 552 4.28 -14.63 -39.70
CA ILE A 552 4.50 -16.08 -39.72
C ILE A 552 5.59 -16.49 -38.74
N ASP A 553 6.73 -15.79 -38.74
CA ASP A 553 7.85 -16.05 -37.82
C ASP A 553 7.42 -15.85 -36.36
N TYR A 554 6.63 -14.81 -36.09
CA TYR A 554 6.03 -14.60 -34.77
C TYR A 554 5.14 -15.78 -34.35
N LEU A 555 4.24 -16.23 -35.23
CA LEU A 555 3.31 -17.34 -34.93
C LEU A 555 4.03 -18.67 -34.74
N LEU A 556 5.16 -18.88 -35.42
CA LEU A 556 5.96 -20.12 -35.33
C LEU A 556 6.89 -20.11 -34.12
N SER A 557 7.50 -18.97 -33.79
CA SER A 557 8.52 -18.84 -32.72
C SER A 557 7.93 -18.46 -31.37
N PHE A 558 6.72 -17.90 -31.35
CA PHE A 558 6.10 -17.29 -30.17
C PHE A 558 7.01 -16.26 -29.48
N ASN A 559 7.91 -15.61 -30.26
CA ASN A 559 8.79 -14.58 -29.72
C ASN A 559 8.07 -13.22 -29.70
N PRO A 560 7.68 -12.71 -28.52
CA PRO A 560 6.90 -11.48 -28.41
C PRO A 560 7.65 -10.21 -28.85
N ASN A 561 8.97 -10.31 -29.04
CA ASN A 561 9.80 -9.16 -29.43
C ASN A 561 9.96 -9.02 -30.95
N LEU A 562 9.36 -9.93 -31.75
CA LEU A 562 9.52 -9.91 -33.22
C LEU A 562 8.72 -8.80 -33.89
N LEU A 563 7.55 -8.44 -33.35
CA LEU A 563 6.68 -7.43 -33.94
C LEU A 563 5.73 -6.79 -32.93
N ASN A 564 5.13 -5.67 -33.31
CA ASN A 564 4.05 -5.05 -32.55
C ASN A 564 2.72 -5.80 -32.85
N PRO A 565 2.15 -6.54 -31.89
CA PRO A 565 0.95 -7.35 -32.14
C PRO A 565 -0.28 -6.49 -32.48
N TYR A 566 -0.33 -5.22 -32.05
CA TYR A 566 -1.43 -4.33 -32.40
C TYR A 566 -1.43 -3.96 -33.90
N ILE A 567 -0.25 -3.78 -34.47
CA ILE A 567 -0.09 -3.49 -35.92
C ILE A 567 -0.26 -4.77 -36.74
N ALA A 568 0.14 -5.91 -36.19
CA ALA A 568 0.07 -7.22 -36.86
C ALA A 568 -1.35 -7.81 -36.91
N ASP A 569 -2.25 -7.38 -36.02
CA ASP A 569 -3.69 -7.70 -36.08
C ASP A 569 -4.32 -6.94 -37.25
N PHE A 570 -4.07 -7.46 -38.46
CA PHE A 570 -4.44 -6.80 -39.72
C PHE A 570 -5.95 -6.77 -39.94
N ASN A 571 -6.63 -7.84 -39.57
CA ASN A 571 -8.09 -7.95 -39.71
C ASN A 571 -8.84 -7.27 -38.52
N ARG A 572 -8.09 -6.83 -37.49
CA ARG A 572 -8.59 -6.11 -36.32
C ARG A 572 -9.60 -6.90 -35.46
N ASP A 573 -9.46 -8.24 -35.44
CA ASP A 573 -10.32 -9.12 -34.65
C ASP A 573 -9.87 -9.21 -33.16
N GLY A 574 -8.74 -8.58 -32.83
CA GLY A 574 -8.15 -8.54 -31.49
C GLY A 574 -7.17 -9.67 -31.21
N LYS A 575 -6.71 -10.38 -32.27
CA LYS A 575 -5.77 -11.50 -32.15
C LYS A 575 -4.77 -11.43 -33.30
N VAL A 576 -3.56 -11.94 -33.07
CA VAL A 576 -2.60 -12.18 -34.15
C VAL A 576 -2.60 -13.67 -34.46
N THR A 577 -3.13 -14.04 -35.60
CA THR A 577 -3.36 -15.45 -36.03
C THR A 577 -3.04 -15.65 -37.51
N ILE A 578 -3.21 -16.86 -38.00
CA ILE A 578 -3.08 -17.15 -39.43
C ILE A 578 -4.14 -16.39 -40.26
N SER A 579 -5.24 -15.93 -39.63
CA SER A 579 -6.26 -15.12 -40.30
C SER A 579 -5.71 -13.78 -40.76
N ASP A 580 -4.80 -13.16 -39.97
CA ASP A 580 -4.12 -11.91 -40.34
C ASP A 580 -3.19 -12.10 -41.52
N VAL A 581 -2.43 -13.21 -41.51
CA VAL A 581 -1.59 -13.62 -42.64
C VAL A 581 -2.43 -13.75 -43.91
N THR A 582 -3.56 -14.45 -43.84
CA THR A 582 -4.47 -14.65 -44.98
C THR A 582 -5.04 -13.32 -45.46
N SER A 583 -5.52 -12.48 -44.53
CA SER A 583 -6.09 -11.16 -44.84
C SER A 583 -5.07 -10.23 -45.49
N MET A 584 -3.81 -10.26 -45.05
CA MET A 584 -2.72 -9.48 -45.63
C MET A 584 -2.37 -9.99 -47.05
N ILE A 585 -2.32 -11.31 -47.27
CA ILE A 585 -2.08 -11.89 -48.58
C ILE A 585 -3.18 -11.46 -49.54
N ASP A 586 -4.46 -11.58 -49.13
CA ASP A 586 -5.59 -11.14 -49.93
C ASP A 586 -5.52 -9.64 -50.26
N TYR A 587 -5.17 -8.79 -49.29
CA TYR A 587 -4.93 -7.39 -49.53
C TYR A 587 -3.84 -7.12 -50.56
N LEU A 588 -2.69 -7.79 -50.45
CA LEU A 588 -1.56 -7.63 -51.37
C LEU A 588 -1.89 -8.12 -52.79
N LEU A 589 -2.73 -9.13 -52.93
CA LEU A 589 -3.18 -9.64 -54.24
C LEU A 589 -4.22 -8.73 -54.90
N THR A 590 -5.00 -7.99 -54.10
CA THR A 590 -6.09 -7.13 -54.59
C THR A 590 -5.71 -5.65 -54.71
N SER A 591 -4.61 -5.23 -54.09
CA SER A 591 -4.13 -3.83 -54.06
C SER A 591 -3.11 -3.49 -55.17
N ASN A 592 -2.85 -4.42 -56.11
CA ASN A 592 -1.98 -4.23 -57.29
C ASN A 592 -2.77 -3.91 -58.56
#